data_3219a56bac07f177303d28b443c432d9
#
_entry.id   3219a56bac07f177303d28b443c432d9
#
_cell.length_a   1.000
_cell.length_b   1.000
_cell.length_c   1.000
_cell.angle_alpha   90.00
_cell.angle_beta   90.00
_cell.angle_gamma   90.00
#
_symmetry.space_group_name_H-M   'P 1'
#
loop_
_entity.id
_entity.type
_entity.pdbx_description
1 polymer ?
#
loop_
_entity_poly.entity_id
_entity_poly.type
_entity_poly.pdbx_seq_one_letter_code
_entity_poly.pdbx_strand_id
1 'polypeptide(L)'
;VTANENLAAVDHEGGARRGLRSLLTALGRLRVRPRTQRAGAQADTPKQNEKTELSDNDFDETGRDHPDRRVFAVGDGTFVLVAVLSGVAVYVKYLDARAAAASRAAVESVQAAKDSTVAMLSYTPDSVEQKLTAASDRLTGTFHDSYTSLIHDVVIPGAREKKISVAATVAAAVSESASANHAVVVLFVDQAIVIGTDAPTQTASVVEVTLDKLGNRWLVAGFEPK
;
A
#
# COMPACT_ATOMS: atom_id res chain seq x y z
N VAL A 1 8.78 -23.37 -54.58
CA VAL A 1 7.52 -22.91 -53.98
C VAL A 1 7.55 -23.32 -52.50
N THR A 2 8.35 -22.73 -51.61
CA THR A 2 8.30 -23.00 -50.15
C THR A 2 9.00 -21.93 -49.32
N ALA A 3 9.06 -20.69 -49.78
CA ALA A 3 9.72 -19.61 -49.03
C ALA A 3 8.76 -18.54 -48.44
N ASN A 4 7.45 -18.65 -48.69
CA ASN A 4 6.52 -17.56 -48.34
C ASN A 4 5.57 -17.85 -47.19
N GLU A 5 5.52 -19.13 -46.70
CA GLU A 5 4.65 -19.49 -45.53
C GLU A 5 5.30 -19.20 -44.19
N ASN A 6 6.64 -19.14 -44.12
CA ASN A 6 7.33 -18.89 -42.83
C ASN A 6 7.40 -17.41 -42.41
N LEU A 7 7.12 -16.45 -43.34
CA LEU A 7 7.15 -15.05 -43.01
C LEU A 7 5.85 -14.54 -42.35
N ALA A 8 4.73 -15.18 -42.65
CA ALA A 8 3.43 -14.85 -42.08
C ALA A 8 3.28 -15.31 -40.62
N ALA A 9 3.92 -16.44 -40.26
CA ALA A 9 3.89 -16.98 -38.90
C ALA A 9 4.70 -16.10 -37.88
N VAL A 10 5.79 -15.48 -38.35
CA VAL A 10 6.66 -14.64 -37.51
C VAL A 10 6.01 -13.30 -37.17
N ASP A 11 5.20 -12.75 -38.07
CA ASP A 11 4.50 -11.47 -37.81
C ASP A 11 3.30 -11.62 -36.85
N HIS A 12 2.65 -12.77 -36.81
CA HIS A 12 1.56 -13.03 -35.87
C HIS A 12 2.04 -13.18 -34.42
N GLU A 13 3.16 -13.85 -34.18
CA GLU A 13 3.76 -13.96 -32.83
C GLU A 13 4.28 -12.61 -32.31
N GLY A 14 4.85 -11.79 -33.19
CA GLY A 14 5.33 -10.44 -32.85
C GLY A 14 4.21 -9.46 -32.47
N GLY A 15 3.02 -9.64 -33.02
CA GLY A 15 1.83 -8.81 -32.75
C GLY A 15 1.21 -9.10 -31.38
N ALA A 16 1.08 -10.38 -31.04
CA ALA A 16 0.52 -10.80 -29.76
C ALA A 16 1.40 -10.41 -28.55
N ARG A 17 2.72 -10.61 -28.70
CA ARG A 17 3.72 -10.21 -27.68
C ARG A 17 3.78 -8.68 -27.48
N ARG A 18 3.60 -7.90 -28.56
CA ARG A 18 3.52 -6.43 -28.47
C ARG A 18 2.24 -5.93 -27.82
N GLY A 19 1.08 -6.57 -28.11
CA GLY A 19 -0.20 -6.20 -27.51
C GLY A 19 -0.22 -6.41 -25.99
N LEU A 20 0.36 -7.50 -25.52
CA LEU A 20 0.35 -7.84 -24.08
C LEU A 20 1.36 -7.03 -23.27
N ARG A 21 2.57 -6.82 -23.84
CA ARG A 21 3.53 -5.88 -23.25
C ARG A 21 2.96 -4.47 -23.20
N SER A 22 2.12 -4.11 -24.17
CA SER A 22 1.40 -2.83 -24.20
C SER A 22 0.37 -2.73 -23.07
N LEU A 23 -0.36 -3.80 -22.72
CA LEU A 23 -1.33 -3.81 -21.61
C LEU A 23 -0.65 -3.71 -20.24
N LEU A 24 0.41 -4.51 -20.01
CA LEU A 24 1.21 -4.41 -18.79
C LEU A 24 1.94 -3.05 -18.69
N THR A 25 2.44 -2.54 -19.82
CA THR A 25 3.07 -1.22 -19.90
C THR A 25 2.06 -0.08 -19.77
N ALA A 26 0.82 -0.26 -20.24
CA ALA A 26 -0.26 0.71 -20.04
C ALA A 26 -0.68 0.80 -18.56
N LEU A 27 -0.81 -0.33 -17.89
CA LEU A 27 -1.06 -0.38 -16.44
C LEU A 27 0.09 0.25 -15.63
N GLY A 28 1.35 0.00 -16.03
CA GLY A 28 2.53 0.59 -15.37
C GLY A 28 2.73 2.09 -15.65
N ARG A 29 2.12 2.65 -16.71
CA ARG A 29 2.15 4.10 -16.97
C ARG A 29 1.17 4.90 -16.13
N LEU A 30 0.26 4.23 -15.42
CA LEU A 30 -0.67 4.85 -14.47
C LEU A 30 0.02 5.26 -13.16
N ARG A 31 1.21 5.85 -13.28
CA ARG A 31 2.00 6.33 -12.15
C ARG A 31 1.28 7.51 -11.50
N VAL A 32 0.54 7.24 -10.46
CA VAL A 32 -0.01 8.28 -9.59
C VAL A 32 1.15 8.92 -8.83
N ARG A 33 1.49 10.16 -9.18
CA ARG A 33 2.41 10.96 -8.37
C ARG A 33 1.78 11.16 -6.99
N PRO A 34 2.42 10.78 -5.90
CA PRO A 34 1.94 11.13 -4.57
C PRO A 34 1.94 12.66 -4.48
N ARG A 35 0.77 13.22 -4.23
CA ARG A 35 0.60 14.64 -3.92
C ARG A 35 1.15 14.86 -2.51
N THR A 36 2.40 15.25 -2.41
CA THR A 36 2.98 15.71 -1.15
C THR A 36 2.22 16.96 -0.70
N GLN A 37 1.30 16.79 0.21
CA GLN A 37 0.76 17.90 0.99
C GLN A 37 1.89 18.43 1.88
N ARG A 38 2.47 19.53 1.45
CA ARG A 38 3.39 20.35 2.21
C ARG A 38 2.56 21.09 3.25
N ALA A 39 2.35 20.52 4.41
CA ALA A 39 1.87 21.25 5.58
C ALA A 39 3.01 22.12 6.08
N GLY A 40 2.90 23.42 5.84
CA GLY A 40 3.75 24.42 6.44
C GLY A 40 3.39 24.54 7.93
N ALA A 41 4.28 24.08 8.79
CA ALA A 41 4.24 24.44 10.20
C ALA A 41 5.21 25.60 10.39
N GLN A 42 4.66 26.79 10.55
CA GLN A 42 5.38 27.94 11.08
C GLN A 42 5.66 27.70 12.56
N ALA A 43 6.93 27.69 12.88
CA ALA A 43 7.41 27.79 14.25
C ALA A 43 7.30 29.26 14.69
N ASP A 44 6.43 29.55 15.65
CA ASP A 44 6.47 30.78 16.38
C ASP A 44 7.15 30.58 17.73
N THR A 45 8.27 31.24 17.88
CA THR A 45 9.08 31.33 19.10
C THR A 45 8.60 32.55 19.89
N PRO A 46 8.24 32.46 21.16
CA PRO A 46 8.12 33.65 21.99
C PRO A 46 9.47 33.95 22.63
N LYS A 47 9.91 35.18 22.39
CA LYS A 47 11.06 35.83 23.00
C LYS A 47 10.82 36.10 24.48
N GLN A 48 11.91 35.90 25.24
CA GLN A 48 12.15 36.50 26.55
C GLN A 48 12.08 38.01 26.52
N ASN A 49 11.58 38.61 27.57
CA ASN A 49 12.03 39.86 28.20
C ASN A 49 11.47 39.86 29.62
N GLU A 50 12.28 39.79 30.59
CA GLU A 50 13.17 40.77 31.21
C GLU A 50 12.49 41.75 32.16
N LYS A 51 13.02 41.68 33.37
CA LYS A 51 13.26 42.74 34.37
C LYS A 51 12.16 43.20 35.35
N THR A 52 12.54 42.99 36.60
CA THR A 52 12.82 43.99 37.65
C THR A 52 11.56 44.45 38.39
N GLU A 53 11.46 44.39 39.70
CA GLU A 53 12.20 45.15 40.67
C GLU A 53 11.97 44.64 42.10
N LEU A 54 12.95 44.93 42.91
CA LEU A 54 13.01 44.82 44.36
C LEU A 54 11.89 45.58 45.08
N SER A 55 11.40 44.98 46.15
CA SER A 55 11.03 45.79 47.34
C SER A 55 11.25 44.96 48.59
N ASP A 56 12.24 45.44 49.37
CA ASP A 56 12.41 45.14 50.79
C ASP A 56 11.14 45.50 51.58
N ASN A 57 10.79 44.66 52.53
CA ASN A 57 10.40 45.14 53.84
C ASN A 57 10.43 44.01 54.88
N ASP A 58 11.16 44.33 55.87
CA ASP A 58 11.47 43.78 57.17
C ASP A 58 10.30 43.34 58.06
N PHE A 59 10.70 42.57 59.11
CA PHE A 59 10.02 42.24 60.39
C PHE A 59 9.01 41.09 60.32
N ASP A 60 9.09 40.04 61.11
CA ASP A 60 9.42 39.89 62.52
C ASP A 60 9.54 38.42 62.91
N GLU A 61 10.33 38.20 63.89
CA GLU A 61 10.64 36.99 64.62
C GLU A 61 9.43 36.48 65.40
N THR A 62 9.06 35.21 65.25
CA THR A 62 8.64 34.36 66.37
C THR A 62 8.67 32.87 65.98
N GLY A 63 9.42 32.12 66.75
CA GLY A 63 9.57 30.71 66.60
C GLY A 63 8.29 29.90 66.78
N ARG A 64 8.28 28.76 66.12
CA ARG A 64 7.67 27.50 66.61
C ARG A 64 7.90 26.36 65.62
N ASP A 65 8.52 25.33 66.18
CA ASP A 65 8.41 23.93 65.82
C ASP A 65 8.67 23.55 64.35
N HIS A 66 9.86 23.06 64.10
CA HIS A 66 10.14 22.16 63.00
C HIS A 66 9.44 20.82 63.20
N PRO A 67 8.42 20.47 62.43
CA PRO A 67 8.12 19.07 62.19
C PRO A 67 9.14 18.56 61.17
N ASP A 68 9.76 17.48 61.51
CA ASP A 68 10.79 16.75 60.75
C ASP A 68 10.47 16.69 59.26
N ARG A 69 11.18 17.47 58.48
CA ARG A 69 11.11 17.51 57.03
C ARG A 69 11.84 16.34 56.34
N ARG A 70 12.10 15.26 57.14
CA ARG A 70 12.86 14.09 56.66
C ARG A 70 12.04 12.92 56.14
N VAL A 71 10.72 12.99 56.26
CA VAL A 71 9.84 11.86 55.86
C VAL A 71 9.29 11.96 54.44
N PHE A 72 9.36 13.15 53.82
CA PHE A 72 8.82 13.36 52.46
C PHE A 72 9.81 13.12 51.33
N ALA A 73 11.09 12.97 51.59
CA ALA A 73 12.12 12.83 50.56
C ALA A 73 12.24 11.41 49.97
N VAL A 74 11.66 10.39 50.65
CA VAL A 74 11.69 9.00 50.17
C VAL A 74 10.48 8.70 49.26
N GLY A 75 9.39 9.44 49.41
CA GLY A 75 8.17 9.25 48.59
C GLY A 75 8.30 9.74 47.16
N ASP A 76 8.97 10.87 46.95
CA ASP A 76 9.05 11.48 45.60
C ASP A 76 9.84 10.64 44.59
N GLY A 77 10.94 10.02 45.00
CA GLY A 77 11.76 9.18 44.14
C GLY A 77 11.08 7.89 43.69
N THR A 78 10.26 7.29 44.58
CA THR A 78 9.53 6.07 44.25
C THR A 78 8.37 6.33 43.28
N PHE A 79 7.66 7.44 43.41
CA PHE A 79 6.61 7.81 42.46
C PHE A 79 7.15 8.09 41.07
N VAL A 80 8.30 8.79 40.94
CA VAL A 80 8.97 9.02 39.67
C VAL A 80 9.43 7.71 39.04
N LEU A 81 10.02 6.81 39.81
CA LEU A 81 10.46 5.51 39.29
C LEU A 81 9.29 4.67 38.80
N VAL A 82 8.18 4.60 39.55
CA VAL A 82 6.96 3.88 39.16
C VAL A 82 6.35 4.50 37.91
N ALA A 83 6.30 5.83 37.79
CA ALA A 83 5.79 6.51 36.60
C ALA A 83 6.64 6.22 35.36
N VAL A 84 7.98 6.23 35.49
CA VAL A 84 8.90 5.89 34.38
C VAL A 84 8.74 4.43 33.97
N LEU A 85 8.71 3.50 34.92
CA LEU A 85 8.53 2.07 34.61
C LEU A 85 7.16 1.78 33.98
N SER A 86 6.11 2.45 34.43
CA SER A 86 4.78 2.36 33.84
C SER A 86 4.75 2.91 32.42
N GLY A 87 5.41 4.05 32.17
CA GLY A 87 5.56 4.64 30.85
C GLY A 87 6.32 3.73 29.89
N VAL A 88 7.41 3.10 30.33
CA VAL A 88 8.17 2.13 29.53
C VAL A 88 7.31 0.90 29.21
N ALA A 89 6.58 0.37 30.20
CA ALA A 89 5.71 -0.78 29.98
C ALA A 89 4.58 -0.50 28.95
N VAL A 90 3.97 0.67 29.02
CA VAL A 90 2.96 1.12 28.05
C VAL A 90 3.59 1.30 26.66
N TYR A 91 4.77 1.87 26.57
CA TYR A 91 5.50 2.05 25.32
C TYR A 91 5.85 0.72 24.65
N VAL A 92 6.37 -0.24 25.41
CA VAL A 92 6.67 -1.60 24.91
C VAL A 92 5.39 -2.30 24.42
N LYS A 93 4.31 -2.24 25.18
CA LYS A 93 2.99 -2.77 24.76
C LYS A 93 2.48 -2.14 23.48
N TYR A 94 2.71 -0.84 23.29
CA TYR A 94 2.33 -0.14 22.07
C TYR A 94 3.17 -0.60 20.86
N LEU A 95 4.47 -0.84 21.04
CA LEU A 95 5.35 -1.38 19.99
C LEU A 95 4.92 -2.81 19.60
N ASP A 96 4.65 -3.68 20.59
CA ASP A 96 4.18 -5.05 20.35
C ASP A 96 2.85 -5.07 19.59
N ALA A 97 1.91 -4.21 19.98
CA ALA A 97 0.62 -4.10 19.30
C ALA A 97 0.76 -3.66 17.84
N ARG A 98 1.70 -2.73 17.56
CA ARG A 98 2.02 -2.31 16.18
C ARG A 98 2.65 -3.43 15.37
N ALA A 99 3.59 -4.17 15.94
CA ALA A 99 4.24 -5.28 15.27
C ALA A 99 3.24 -6.40 14.94
N ALA A 100 2.36 -6.73 15.87
CA ALA A 100 1.29 -7.70 15.65
C ALA A 100 0.28 -7.25 14.57
N ALA A 101 -0.07 -5.96 14.54
CA ALA A 101 -0.93 -5.39 13.50
C ALA A 101 -0.26 -5.44 12.12
N ALA A 102 1.02 -5.09 12.02
CA ALA A 102 1.78 -5.15 10.78
C ALA A 102 1.90 -6.59 10.25
N SER A 103 2.15 -7.57 11.13
CA SER A 103 2.21 -8.98 10.76
C SER A 103 0.89 -9.51 10.19
N ARG A 104 -0.24 -9.17 10.81
CA ARG A 104 -1.57 -9.52 10.27
C ARG A 104 -1.84 -8.82 8.94
N ALA A 105 -1.54 -7.54 8.85
CA ALA A 105 -1.68 -6.75 7.65
C ALA A 105 -0.88 -7.35 6.49
N ALA A 106 0.35 -7.82 6.72
CA ALA A 106 1.17 -8.47 5.72
C ALA A 106 0.50 -9.73 5.13
N VAL A 107 -0.08 -10.59 5.98
CA VAL A 107 -0.77 -11.81 5.53
C VAL A 107 -2.05 -11.46 4.75
N GLU A 108 -2.89 -10.57 5.32
CA GLU A 108 -4.15 -10.15 4.70
C GLU A 108 -3.93 -9.44 3.36
N SER A 109 -2.95 -8.54 3.28
CA SER A 109 -2.65 -7.79 2.06
C SER A 109 -2.08 -8.68 0.96
N VAL A 110 -1.22 -9.65 1.29
CA VAL A 110 -0.70 -10.64 0.32
C VAL A 110 -1.85 -11.43 -0.30
N GLN A 111 -2.80 -11.91 0.52
CA GLN A 111 -3.94 -12.64 -0.01
C GLN A 111 -4.83 -11.75 -0.88
N ALA A 112 -5.13 -10.54 -0.44
CA ALA A 112 -5.91 -9.57 -1.20
C ALA A 112 -5.23 -9.17 -2.52
N ALA A 113 -3.90 -9.00 -2.53
CA ALA A 113 -3.12 -8.73 -3.73
C ALA A 113 -3.22 -9.87 -4.74
N LYS A 114 -3.06 -11.12 -4.29
CA LYS A 114 -3.21 -12.31 -5.14
C LYS A 114 -4.59 -12.39 -5.79
N ASP A 115 -5.63 -12.33 -4.97
CA ASP A 115 -7.01 -12.48 -5.43
C ASP A 115 -7.42 -11.34 -6.37
N SER A 116 -6.98 -10.11 -6.08
CA SER A 116 -7.26 -8.96 -6.93
C SER A 116 -6.51 -9.03 -8.25
N THR A 117 -5.23 -9.42 -8.25
CA THR A 117 -4.43 -9.58 -9.46
C THR A 117 -5.01 -10.65 -10.39
N VAL A 118 -5.39 -11.80 -9.85
CA VAL A 118 -6.05 -12.85 -10.64
C VAL A 118 -7.37 -12.35 -11.23
N ALA A 119 -8.18 -11.65 -10.43
CA ALA A 119 -9.46 -11.10 -10.90
C ALA A 119 -9.30 -10.05 -12.00
N MET A 120 -8.27 -9.18 -11.90
CA MET A 120 -7.99 -8.12 -12.87
C MET A 120 -7.44 -8.64 -14.21
N LEU A 121 -6.76 -9.79 -14.19
CA LEU A 121 -6.02 -10.31 -15.35
C LEU A 121 -6.65 -11.56 -15.99
N SER A 122 -7.69 -12.16 -15.40
CA SER A 122 -8.28 -13.40 -15.89
C SER A 122 -9.67 -13.17 -16.49
N TYR A 123 -9.81 -13.43 -17.79
CA TYR A 123 -11.08 -13.28 -18.49
C TYR A 123 -11.14 -14.17 -19.74
N THR A 124 -12.36 -14.34 -20.27
CA THR A 124 -12.65 -14.93 -21.59
C THR A 124 -13.45 -13.92 -22.41
N PRO A 125 -13.53 -14.04 -23.75
CA PRO A 125 -14.26 -13.09 -24.60
C PRO A 125 -15.71 -12.89 -24.15
N ASP A 126 -16.37 -13.94 -23.69
CA ASP A 126 -17.79 -13.92 -23.29
C ASP A 126 -18.00 -13.30 -21.90
N SER A 127 -16.99 -13.40 -21.01
CA SER A 127 -17.06 -12.97 -19.62
C SER A 127 -16.25 -11.70 -19.33
N VAL A 128 -15.53 -11.16 -20.31
CA VAL A 128 -14.56 -10.05 -20.11
C VAL A 128 -15.19 -8.85 -19.42
N GLU A 129 -16.33 -8.37 -19.91
CA GLU A 129 -17.01 -7.20 -19.35
C GLU A 129 -17.42 -7.45 -17.90
N GLN A 130 -18.16 -8.55 -17.65
CA GLN A 130 -18.63 -8.87 -16.31
C GLN A 130 -17.49 -9.07 -15.31
N LYS A 131 -16.45 -9.84 -15.68
CA LYS A 131 -15.33 -10.14 -14.80
C LYS A 131 -14.47 -8.92 -14.49
N LEU A 132 -14.11 -8.14 -15.50
CA LEU A 132 -13.23 -7.00 -15.31
C LEU A 132 -13.95 -5.83 -14.63
N THR A 133 -15.26 -5.63 -14.89
CA THR A 133 -16.06 -4.66 -14.13
C THR A 133 -16.18 -5.08 -12.66
N ALA A 134 -16.44 -6.37 -12.36
CA ALA A 134 -16.43 -6.85 -10.97
C ALA A 134 -15.03 -6.76 -10.30
N ALA A 135 -13.95 -6.83 -11.07
CA ALA A 135 -12.61 -6.65 -10.55
C ALA A 135 -12.32 -5.20 -10.13
N SER A 136 -12.97 -4.21 -10.77
CA SER A 136 -12.81 -2.80 -10.39
C SER A 136 -13.26 -2.51 -8.95
N ASP A 137 -14.20 -3.27 -8.39
CA ASP A 137 -14.63 -3.17 -6.98
C ASP A 137 -13.52 -3.53 -5.96
N ARG A 138 -12.41 -4.10 -6.43
CA ARG A 138 -11.22 -4.44 -5.64
C ARG A 138 -10.15 -3.36 -5.70
N LEU A 139 -10.41 -2.27 -6.41
CA LEU A 139 -9.48 -1.18 -6.66
C LEU A 139 -9.92 0.08 -5.93
N THR A 140 -9.01 1.04 -5.78
CA THR A 140 -9.31 2.32 -5.14
C THR A 140 -8.52 3.46 -5.76
N GLY A 141 -8.97 4.69 -5.48
CA GLY A 141 -8.32 5.93 -5.91
C GLY A 141 -8.24 6.08 -7.42
N THR A 142 -7.22 6.78 -7.86
CA THR A 142 -7.00 7.06 -9.29
C THR A 142 -6.68 5.80 -10.09
N PHE A 143 -6.19 4.73 -9.44
CA PHE A 143 -5.96 3.46 -10.11
C PHE A 143 -7.28 2.80 -10.53
N HIS A 144 -8.31 2.84 -9.69
CA HIS A 144 -9.67 2.39 -10.02
C HIS A 144 -10.20 3.08 -11.30
N ASP A 145 -10.11 4.42 -11.35
CA ASP A 145 -10.64 5.19 -12.48
C ASP A 145 -9.90 4.89 -13.78
N SER A 146 -8.57 4.82 -13.69
CA SER A 146 -7.71 4.53 -14.83
C SER A 146 -7.89 3.10 -15.35
N TYR A 147 -8.02 2.12 -14.45
CA TYR A 147 -8.31 0.74 -14.81
C TYR A 147 -9.68 0.63 -15.49
N THR A 148 -10.70 1.27 -14.93
CA THR A 148 -12.06 1.25 -15.48
C THR A 148 -12.10 1.84 -16.89
N SER A 149 -11.44 2.97 -17.14
CA SER A 149 -11.31 3.54 -18.49
C SER A 149 -10.59 2.57 -19.44
N LEU A 150 -9.47 1.99 -18.99
CA LEU A 150 -8.69 1.06 -19.81
C LEU A 150 -9.48 -0.19 -20.22
N ILE A 151 -10.23 -0.79 -19.30
CA ILE A 151 -11.01 -2.00 -19.61
C ILE A 151 -12.13 -1.70 -20.61
N HIS A 152 -12.83 -0.57 -20.45
CA HIS A 152 -13.94 -0.21 -21.35
C HIS A 152 -13.46 0.25 -22.72
N ASP A 153 -12.40 1.04 -22.80
CA ASP A 153 -11.95 1.64 -24.05
C ASP A 153 -11.12 0.67 -24.89
N VAL A 154 -10.39 -0.26 -24.25
CA VAL A 154 -9.37 -1.07 -24.95
C VAL A 154 -9.58 -2.58 -24.73
N VAL A 155 -9.70 -3.02 -23.47
CA VAL A 155 -9.61 -4.47 -23.18
C VAL A 155 -10.88 -5.21 -23.60
N ILE A 156 -12.06 -4.71 -23.23
CA ILE A 156 -13.33 -5.35 -23.55
C ILE A 156 -13.55 -5.46 -25.08
N PRO A 157 -13.43 -4.35 -25.86
CA PRO A 157 -13.60 -4.46 -27.30
C PRO A 157 -12.54 -5.36 -27.95
N GLY A 158 -11.27 -5.19 -27.57
CA GLY A 158 -10.18 -6.00 -28.12
C GLY A 158 -10.29 -7.51 -27.81
N ALA A 159 -10.72 -7.85 -26.57
CA ALA A 159 -10.91 -9.24 -26.18
C ALA A 159 -12.05 -9.93 -26.93
N ARG A 160 -13.14 -9.20 -27.20
CA ARG A 160 -14.28 -9.72 -27.99
C ARG A 160 -13.93 -9.86 -29.47
N GLU A 161 -13.32 -8.82 -30.04
CA GLU A 161 -12.95 -8.80 -31.48
C GLU A 161 -11.96 -9.91 -31.83
N LYS A 162 -10.88 -10.04 -31.03
CA LYS A 162 -9.80 -10.98 -31.28
C LYS A 162 -9.98 -12.34 -30.57
N LYS A 163 -11.10 -12.54 -29.86
CA LYS A 163 -11.38 -13.73 -29.06
C LYS A 163 -10.25 -14.08 -28.09
N ILE A 164 -9.82 -13.07 -27.30
CA ILE A 164 -8.70 -13.24 -26.36
C ILE A 164 -9.19 -13.80 -25.04
N SER A 165 -8.61 -14.91 -24.61
CA SER A 165 -8.77 -15.48 -23.27
C SER A 165 -7.45 -15.34 -22.52
N VAL A 166 -7.51 -14.92 -21.27
CA VAL A 166 -6.35 -14.82 -20.37
C VAL A 166 -6.66 -15.54 -19.08
N ALA A 167 -5.76 -16.42 -18.65
CA ALA A 167 -5.76 -17.05 -17.34
C ALA A 167 -4.49 -16.66 -16.62
N ALA A 168 -4.62 -15.90 -15.52
CA ALA A 168 -3.52 -15.49 -14.68
C ALA A 168 -3.45 -16.33 -13.41
N THR A 169 -2.25 -16.69 -13.01
CA THR A 169 -1.95 -17.35 -11.73
C THR A 169 -0.82 -16.64 -11.03
N VAL A 170 -0.85 -16.60 -9.70
CA VAL A 170 0.23 -16.03 -8.90
C VAL A 170 1.10 -17.15 -8.37
N ALA A 171 2.29 -17.31 -8.97
CA ALA A 171 3.25 -18.38 -8.63
C ALA A 171 3.87 -18.12 -7.24
N ALA A 172 4.18 -16.89 -6.93
CA ALA A 172 4.71 -16.47 -5.62
C ALA A 172 4.28 -15.04 -5.26
N ALA A 173 4.25 -14.74 -3.97
CA ALA A 173 3.94 -13.42 -3.45
C ALA A 173 4.75 -13.14 -2.18
N VAL A 174 5.29 -11.93 -2.07
CA VAL A 174 6.08 -11.48 -0.92
C VAL A 174 5.59 -10.11 -0.48
N SER A 175 5.32 -9.95 0.81
CA SER A 175 5.08 -8.62 1.38
C SER A 175 6.42 -7.87 1.49
N GLU A 176 6.57 -6.78 0.78
CA GLU A 176 7.72 -5.89 0.89
C GLU A 176 7.60 -4.98 2.12
N SER A 177 6.41 -4.43 2.32
CA SER A 177 6.10 -3.64 3.50
C SER A 177 4.62 -3.76 3.86
N ALA A 178 4.32 -3.67 5.16
CA ALA A 178 2.94 -3.65 5.64
C ALA A 178 2.80 -2.81 6.91
N SER A 179 1.74 -2.04 6.96
CA SER A 179 1.26 -1.29 8.11
C SER A 179 -0.23 -1.57 8.32
N ALA A 180 -0.84 -0.96 9.32
CA ALA A 180 -2.26 -1.19 9.60
C ALA A 180 -3.19 -0.91 8.41
N ASN A 181 -2.86 0.08 7.57
CA ASN A 181 -3.74 0.56 6.50
C ASN A 181 -3.08 0.66 5.12
N HIS A 182 -1.80 0.32 5.00
CA HIS A 182 -1.06 0.42 3.75
C HIS A 182 -0.09 -0.74 3.62
N ALA A 183 0.02 -1.35 2.44
CA ALA A 183 0.94 -2.46 2.17
C ALA A 183 1.45 -2.40 0.74
N VAL A 184 2.67 -2.90 0.55
CA VAL A 184 3.29 -3.13 -0.75
C VAL A 184 3.64 -4.62 -0.86
N VAL A 185 3.20 -5.24 -1.95
CA VAL A 185 3.35 -6.68 -2.20
C VAL A 185 3.96 -6.89 -3.58
N VAL A 186 4.99 -7.71 -3.66
CA VAL A 186 5.58 -8.14 -4.94
C VAL A 186 5.02 -9.50 -5.31
N LEU A 187 4.49 -9.60 -6.52
CA LEU A 187 3.88 -10.80 -7.08
C LEU A 187 4.66 -11.31 -8.29
N PHE A 188 4.80 -12.62 -8.38
CA PHE A 188 5.24 -13.33 -9.58
C PHE A 188 4.01 -13.92 -10.26
N VAL A 189 3.68 -13.39 -11.45
CA VAL A 189 2.45 -13.67 -12.14
C VAL A 189 2.75 -14.40 -13.44
N ASP A 190 2.17 -15.59 -13.60
CA ASP A 190 2.16 -16.35 -14.84
C ASP A 190 0.83 -16.17 -15.55
N GLN A 191 0.85 -15.96 -16.85
CA GLN A 191 -0.34 -15.78 -17.67
C GLN A 191 -0.31 -16.73 -18.86
N ALA A 192 -1.40 -17.46 -19.06
CA ALA A 192 -1.68 -18.20 -20.27
C ALA A 192 -2.67 -17.42 -21.13
N ILE A 193 -2.29 -17.12 -22.37
CA ILE A 193 -3.05 -16.28 -23.29
C ILE A 193 -3.37 -17.09 -24.52
N VAL A 194 -4.65 -17.09 -24.91
CA VAL A 194 -5.15 -17.73 -26.13
C VAL A 194 -5.82 -16.64 -26.98
N ILE A 195 -5.48 -16.57 -28.26
CA ILE A 195 -6.09 -15.66 -29.22
C ILE A 195 -6.79 -16.49 -30.29
N GLY A 196 -8.11 -16.38 -30.36
CA GLY A 196 -8.91 -17.15 -31.30
C GLY A 196 -8.74 -18.66 -31.10
N THR A 197 -8.14 -19.32 -32.08
CA THR A 197 -7.86 -20.76 -32.08
C THR A 197 -6.36 -21.07 -31.95
N ASP A 198 -5.54 -20.07 -31.68
CA ASP A 198 -4.08 -20.21 -31.59
C ASP A 198 -3.66 -21.04 -30.36
N ALA A 199 -2.46 -21.59 -30.43
CA ALA A 199 -1.88 -22.26 -29.26
C ALA A 199 -1.65 -21.28 -28.10
N PRO A 200 -1.84 -21.71 -26.83
CA PRO A 200 -1.60 -20.86 -25.68
C PRO A 200 -0.17 -20.32 -25.63
N THR A 201 -0.05 -19.00 -25.41
CA THR A 201 1.23 -18.35 -25.14
C THR A 201 1.37 -18.13 -23.64
N GLN A 202 2.52 -18.52 -23.07
CA GLN A 202 2.83 -18.32 -21.65
C GLN A 202 3.69 -17.09 -21.47
N THR A 203 3.37 -16.28 -20.47
CA THR A 203 4.19 -15.13 -20.06
C THR A 203 4.35 -15.12 -18.55
N ALA A 204 5.53 -14.72 -18.08
CA ALA A 204 5.81 -14.51 -16.67
C ALA A 204 6.20 -13.04 -16.45
N SER A 205 5.73 -12.44 -15.38
CA SER A 205 6.03 -11.07 -15.02
C SER A 205 6.16 -10.91 -13.50
N VAL A 206 6.92 -9.89 -13.08
CA VAL A 206 7.00 -9.46 -11.70
C VAL A 206 6.26 -8.14 -11.60
N VAL A 207 5.40 -8.03 -10.58
CA VAL A 207 4.55 -6.86 -10.39
C VAL A 207 4.58 -6.43 -8.93
N GLU A 208 4.72 -5.14 -8.71
CA GLU A 208 4.52 -4.52 -7.41
C GLU A 208 3.08 -4.03 -7.31
N VAL A 209 2.40 -4.43 -6.25
CA VAL A 209 1.02 -4.06 -5.95
C VAL A 209 0.97 -3.26 -4.68
N THR A 210 0.51 -2.03 -4.77
CA THR A 210 0.23 -1.16 -3.62
C THR A 210 -1.21 -1.32 -3.21
N LEU A 211 -1.44 -1.54 -1.91
CA LEU A 211 -2.78 -1.72 -1.35
C LEU A 211 -3.03 -0.74 -0.21
N ASP A 212 -4.27 -0.24 -0.17
CA ASP A 212 -4.79 0.58 0.92
C ASP A 212 -5.97 -0.14 1.59
N LYS A 213 -6.02 -0.10 2.92
CA LYS A 213 -7.12 -0.69 3.69
C LYS A 213 -8.21 0.35 3.92
N LEU A 214 -9.36 0.15 3.31
CA LEU A 214 -10.54 0.98 3.49
C LEU A 214 -11.59 0.20 4.29
N GLY A 215 -11.81 0.63 5.53
CA GLY A 215 -12.63 -0.13 6.48
C GLY A 215 -11.98 -1.48 6.81
N ASN A 216 -12.63 -2.59 6.43
CA ASN A 216 -12.10 -3.95 6.66
C ASN A 216 -11.64 -4.64 5.36
N ARG A 217 -11.48 -3.91 4.26
CA ARG A 217 -11.09 -4.44 2.95
C ARG A 217 -9.77 -3.85 2.48
N TRP A 218 -8.87 -4.71 2.00
CA TRP A 218 -7.69 -4.30 1.26
C TRP A 218 -8.05 -4.10 -0.20
N LEU A 219 -7.78 -2.92 -0.73
CA LEU A 219 -8.04 -2.53 -2.12
C LEU A 219 -6.75 -2.13 -2.81
N VAL A 220 -6.62 -2.46 -4.09
CA VAL A 220 -5.44 -2.12 -4.88
C VAL A 220 -5.48 -0.64 -5.24
N ALA A 221 -4.45 0.10 -4.85
CA ALA A 221 -4.25 1.52 -5.14
C ALA A 221 -3.21 1.76 -6.25
N GLY A 222 -2.40 0.74 -6.57
CA GLY A 222 -1.39 0.81 -7.60
C GLY A 222 -0.95 -0.58 -8.09
N PHE A 223 -0.48 -0.66 -9.33
CA PHE A 223 -0.04 -1.88 -9.98
C PHE A 223 1.09 -1.55 -10.96
N GLU A 224 2.33 -1.89 -10.63
CA GLU A 224 3.53 -1.51 -11.38
C GLU A 224 4.34 -2.74 -11.80
N PRO A 225 4.51 -3.03 -13.10
CA PRO A 225 5.46 -4.02 -13.60
C PRO A 225 6.89 -3.63 -13.26
N LYS A 226 7.71 -4.62 -12.87
CA LYS A 226 9.14 -4.46 -12.54
C LYS A 226 10.01 -5.09 -13.62
#